data_9eb0e469e2cda757406b61bb5364b646
#
_entry.id   9eb0e469e2cda757406b61bb5364b646
#
_cell.length_a   1.000
_cell.length_b   1.000
_cell.length_c   1.000
_cell.angle_alpha   90.00
_cell.angle_beta   90.00
_cell.angle_gamma   90.00
#
_symmetry.space_group_name_H-M   'P 1'
#
loop_
_entity.id
_entity.type
_entity.pdbx_description
1 polymer ?
#
loop_
_entity_poly.entity_id
_entity_poly.type
_entity_poly.pdbx_seq_one_letter_code
_entity_poly.pdbx_strand_id
1 'polypeptide(L)'
;ACLAENGNTVACVDKDESKVAMLKAGKMPIYEPGLEELVVRNQHEERLTFTTDLPASVRASEIVFIAVGTPQGEDGAADLQHVLAVATAIGEAMEKYTVVVDKSTVPVGTAKRVRATIAAETTQPFSVVSNPEFLKQGAAIEDFMKPDRVVVGLEAKDERAAVLMKELYGPFTRTGAPILTMSTESA
;
A
#
# COMPACT_ATOMS: atom_id res chain seq x y z
N ALA A 1 -1.22 4.45 -9.07
CA ALA A 1 -1.80 4.67 -10.41
C ALA A 1 -2.85 3.61 -10.74
N CYS A 2 -2.51 2.30 -10.74
CA CYS A 2 -3.45 1.21 -11.13
C CYS A 2 -4.73 1.15 -10.27
N LEU A 3 -4.64 1.36 -8.96
CA LEU A 3 -5.83 1.44 -8.08
C LEU A 3 -6.72 2.62 -8.47
N ALA A 4 -6.14 3.78 -8.79
CA ALA A 4 -6.89 4.96 -9.25
C ALA A 4 -7.57 4.70 -10.60
N GLU A 5 -6.92 3.98 -11.52
CA GLU A 5 -7.49 3.60 -12.82
C GLU A 5 -8.76 2.78 -12.69
N ASN A 6 -8.88 1.98 -11.64
CA ASN A 6 -10.10 1.21 -11.34
C ASN A 6 -11.13 1.98 -10.50
N GLY A 7 -11.03 3.31 -10.41
CA GLY A 7 -12.04 4.16 -9.81
C GLY A 7 -11.86 4.46 -8.32
N ASN A 8 -10.73 4.04 -7.72
CA ASN A 8 -10.45 4.41 -6.34
C ASN A 8 -9.88 5.83 -6.27
N THR A 9 -10.21 6.58 -5.22
CA THR A 9 -9.50 7.83 -4.89
C THR A 9 -8.24 7.50 -4.12
N VAL A 10 -7.09 7.86 -4.67
CA VAL A 10 -5.76 7.49 -4.15
C VAL A 10 -4.93 8.73 -3.84
N ALA A 11 -4.44 8.83 -2.61
CA ALA A 11 -3.43 9.79 -2.22
C ALA A 11 -2.08 9.07 -2.09
N CYS A 12 -1.09 9.50 -2.88
CA CYS A 12 0.29 9.05 -2.74
C CYS A 12 1.04 10.02 -1.85
N VAL A 13 1.56 9.50 -0.75
CA VAL A 13 2.32 10.29 0.22
C VAL A 13 3.80 9.97 0.12
N ASP A 14 4.65 10.99 0.02
CA ASP A 14 6.10 10.86 0.13
C ASP A 14 6.64 12.04 0.97
N LYS A 15 7.65 11.79 1.79
CA LYS A 15 8.29 12.82 2.61
C LYS A 15 9.16 13.80 1.80
N ASP A 16 9.56 13.41 0.59
CA ASP A 16 10.39 14.21 -0.31
C ASP A 16 9.53 15.19 -1.09
N GLU A 17 9.56 16.47 -0.69
CA GLU A 17 8.83 17.55 -1.35
C GLU A 17 9.20 17.70 -2.83
N SER A 18 10.47 17.49 -3.19
CA SER A 18 10.93 17.60 -4.57
C SER A 18 10.33 16.50 -5.46
N LYS A 19 10.25 15.30 -4.94
CA LYS A 19 9.61 14.17 -5.59
C LYS A 19 8.10 14.37 -5.74
N VAL A 20 7.44 14.88 -4.68
CA VAL A 20 6.02 15.21 -4.72
C VAL A 20 5.75 16.32 -5.75
N ALA A 21 6.58 17.36 -5.81
CA ALA A 21 6.46 18.43 -6.80
C ALA A 21 6.63 17.92 -8.23
N MET A 22 7.61 17.04 -8.47
CA MET A 22 7.83 16.39 -9.77
C MET A 22 6.63 15.56 -10.20
N LEU A 23 6.08 14.74 -9.31
CA LEU A 23 4.91 13.90 -9.57
C LEU A 23 3.64 14.75 -9.83
N LYS A 24 3.44 15.84 -9.08
CA LYS A 24 2.36 16.82 -9.34
C LYS A 24 2.45 17.45 -10.73
N ALA A 25 3.68 17.63 -11.23
CA ALA A 25 3.92 18.12 -12.58
C ALA A 25 3.80 17.04 -13.68
N GLY A 26 3.34 15.84 -13.34
CA GLY A 26 3.18 14.72 -14.27
C GLY A 26 4.48 14.02 -14.66
N LYS A 27 5.60 14.33 -14.00
CA LYS A 27 6.90 13.72 -14.28
C LYS A 27 7.15 12.53 -13.37
N MET A 28 7.66 11.43 -13.94
CA MET A 28 7.93 10.21 -13.19
C MET A 28 9.38 10.12 -12.72
N PRO A 29 9.64 9.71 -11.45
CA PRO A 29 10.99 9.50 -10.93
C PRO A 29 11.64 8.22 -11.46
N ILE A 30 10.85 7.33 -12.04
CA ILE A 30 11.28 6.04 -12.62
C ILE A 30 10.65 5.89 -13.99
N TYR A 31 11.32 5.14 -14.86
CA TYR A 31 10.73 4.75 -16.13
C TYR A 31 10.00 3.41 -15.99
N GLU A 32 8.71 3.42 -16.32
CA GLU A 32 7.87 2.23 -16.45
C GLU A 32 6.93 2.47 -17.64
N PRO A 33 6.87 1.58 -18.64
CA PRO A 33 6.00 1.77 -19.81
C PRO A 33 4.55 2.04 -19.43
N GLY A 34 3.97 3.14 -19.93
CA GLY A 34 2.58 3.54 -19.70
C GLY A 34 2.29 4.18 -18.34
N LEU A 35 3.28 4.29 -17.43
CA LEU A 35 3.06 4.85 -16.09
C LEU A 35 2.75 6.34 -16.14
N GLU A 36 3.46 7.10 -16.96
CA GLU A 36 3.27 8.55 -17.08
C GLU A 36 1.86 8.88 -17.57
N GLU A 37 1.41 8.23 -18.65
CA GLU A 37 0.07 8.45 -19.19
C GLU A 37 -1.01 8.06 -18.15
N LEU A 38 -0.79 6.96 -17.45
CA LEU A 38 -1.71 6.48 -16.41
C LEU A 38 -1.81 7.47 -15.24
N VAL A 39 -0.69 8.03 -14.80
CA VAL A 39 -0.63 9.01 -13.72
C VAL A 39 -1.30 10.31 -14.13
N VAL A 40 -0.90 10.88 -15.28
CA VAL A 40 -1.45 12.16 -15.78
C VAL A 40 -2.96 12.07 -15.98
N ARG A 41 -3.47 10.98 -16.57
CA ARG A 41 -4.91 10.78 -16.74
C ARG A 41 -5.63 10.74 -15.41
N ASN A 42 -5.15 9.97 -14.43
CA ASN A 42 -5.82 9.85 -13.14
C ASN A 42 -5.70 11.12 -12.27
N GLN A 43 -4.65 11.92 -12.45
CA GLN A 43 -4.57 13.26 -11.85
C GLN A 43 -5.62 14.20 -12.46
N HIS A 44 -5.77 14.21 -13.78
CA HIS A 44 -6.77 15.03 -14.47
C HIS A 44 -8.21 14.67 -14.07
N GLU A 45 -8.46 13.40 -13.80
CA GLU A 45 -9.76 12.89 -13.34
C GLU A 45 -9.92 12.94 -11.80
N GLU A 46 -9.00 13.61 -11.10
CA GLU A 46 -9.01 13.84 -9.65
C GLU A 46 -9.02 12.56 -8.80
N ARG A 47 -8.67 11.41 -9.40
CA ARG A 47 -8.58 10.13 -8.68
C ARG A 47 -7.21 9.85 -8.09
N LEU A 48 -6.17 10.58 -8.52
CA LEU A 48 -4.81 10.39 -8.02
C LEU A 48 -4.21 11.73 -7.60
N THR A 49 -3.78 11.81 -6.35
CA THR A 49 -3.12 13.00 -5.79
C THR A 49 -1.78 12.65 -5.18
N PHE A 50 -0.88 13.64 -5.09
CA PHE A 50 0.43 13.51 -4.45
C PHE A 50 0.57 14.56 -3.35
N THR A 51 1.06 14.17 -2.17
CA THR A 51 1.17 15.07 -1.03
C THR A 51 2.29 14.65 -0.09
N THR A 52 2.73 15.57 0.76
CA THR A 52 3.58 15.27 1.92
C THR A 52 2.77 15.13 3.21
N ASP A 53 1.46 15.43 3.18
CA ASP A 53 0.56 15.39 4.35
C ASP A 53 0.05 13.98 4.61
N LEU A 54 0.85 13.19 5.35
CA LEU A 54 0.47 11.84 5.75
C LEU A 54 -0.74 11.85 6.71
N PRO A 55 -0.80 12.70 7.76
CA PRO A 55 -1.95 12.71 8.66
C PRO A 55 -3.29 12.95 7.96
N ALA A 56 -3.38 13.94 7.08
CA ALA A 56 -4.62 14.20 6.34
C ALA A 56 -4.99 13.03 5.43
N SER A 57 -4.00 12.41 4.78
CA SER A 57 -4.21 11.25 3.91
C SER A 57 -4.72 10.04 4.68
N VAL A 58 -4.17 9.75 5.86
CA VAL A 58 -4.61 8.65 6.72
C VAL A 58 -6.05 8.86 7.18
N ARG A 59 -6.40 10.06 7.66
CA ARG A 59 -7.76 10.38 8.11
C ARG A 59 -8.81 10.20 7.00
N ALA A 60 -8.45 10.56 5.78
CA ALA A 60 -9.33 10.42 4.63
C ALA A 60 -9.49 8.97 4.13
N SER A 61 -8.53 8.08 4.41
CA SER A 61 -8.45 6.75 3.82
C SER A 61 -9.13 5.67 4.67
N GLU A 62 -9.65 4.62 4.01
CA GLU A 62 -10.09 3.38 4.64
C GLU A 62 -9.00 2.31 4.62
N ILE A 63 -8.15 2.36 3.58
CA ILE A 63 -7.04 1.43 3.37
C ILE A 63 -5.77 2.27 3.19
N VAL A 64 -4.75 1.99 3.97
CA VAL A 64 -3.45 2.67 3.91
C VAL A 64 -2.35 1.66 3.60
N PHE A 65 -1.63 1.86 2.51
CA PHE A 65 -0.52 1.01 2.10
C PHE A 65 0.81 1.54 2.62
N ILE A 66 1.57 0.70 3.32
CA ILE A 66 2.97 0.92 3.61
C ILE A 66 3.76 0.34 2.43
N ALA A 67 4.36 1.23 1.63
CA ALA A 67 5.10 0.89 0.42
C ALA A 67 6.47 1.62 0.41
N VAL A 68 7.17 1.55 1.53
CA VAL A 68 8.49 2.17 1.71
C VAL A 68 9.60 1.16 1.45
N GLY A 69 10.77 1.67 1.04
CA GLY A 69 11.95 0.82 0.84
C GLY A 69 12.43 0.19 2.14
N THR A 70 12.88 -1.06 2.04
CA THR A 70 13.47 -1.85 3.13
C THR A 70 14.91 -2.22 2.74
N PRO A 71 15.86 -1.27 2.80
CA PRO A 71 17.26 -1.54 2.44
C PRO A 71 17.83 -2.62 3.35
N GLN A 72 18.87 -3.31 2.88
CA GLN A 72 19.62 -4.24 3.74
C GLN A 72 20.43 -3.45 4.77
N GLY A 73 20.35 -3.88 6.02
CA GLY A 73 21.23 -3.43 7.08
C GLY A 73 22.64 -4.02 6.94
N GLU A 74 23.55 -3.59 7.81
CA GLU A 74 24.94 -4.08 7.83
C GLU A 74 25.04 -5.60 8.10
N ASP A 75 24.06 -6.16 8.78
CA ASP A 75 23.91 -7.59 9.08
C ASP A 75 23.25 -8.41 7.96
N GLY A 76 22.89 -7.76 6.85
CA GLY A 76 22.19 -8.38 5.73
C GLY A 76 20.68 -8.57 5.95
N ALA A 77 20.14 -8.22 7.13
CA ALA A 77 18.71 -8.22 7.39
C ALA A 77 18.02 -6.98 6.77
N ALA A 78 16.73 -7.08 6.50
CA ALA A 78 15.96 -5.91 6.04
C ALA A 78 15.83 -4.87 7.17
N ASP A 79 16.20 -3.63 6.87
CA ASP A 79 16.00 -2.52 7.81
C ASP A 79 14.53 -2.09 7.82
N LEU A 80 13.86 -2.33 8.94
CA LEU A 80 12.44 -2.01 9.13
C LEU A 80 12.19 -0.62 9.74
N GLN A 81 13.23 0.19 9.97
CA GLN A 81 13.06 1.50 10.61
C GLN A 81 12.06 2.37 9.85
N HIS A 82 12.11 2.39 8.52
CA HIS A 82 11.18 3.17 7.70
C HIS A 82 9.74 2.64 7.81
N VAL A 83 9.55 1.32 7.79
CA VAL A 83 8.23 0.68 7.94
C VAL A 83 7.62 1.03 9.29
N LEU A 84 8.39 0.90 10.38
CA LEU A 84 7.90 1.18 11.73
C LEU A 84 7.66 2.68 11.96
N ALA A 85 8.50 3.56 11.42
CA ALA A 85 8.28 5.00 11.49
C ALA A 85 6.96 5.43 10.80
N VAL A 86 6.65 4.84 9.64
CA VAL A 86 5.38 5.06 8.95
C VAL A 86 4.22 4.46 9.76
N ALA A 87 4.39 3.28 10.35
CA ALA A 87 3.38 2.66 11.19
C ALA A 87 3.03 3.52 12.42
N THR A 88 4.04 4.12 13.09
CA THR A 88 3.83 5.10 14.18
C THR A 88 3.00 6.27 13.69
N ALA A 89 3.43 6.93 12.60
CA ALA A 89 2.74 8.10 12.07
C ALA A 89 1.29 7.79 11.60
N ILE A 90 1.03 6.57 11.10
CA ILE A 90 -0.32 6.10 10.80
C ILE A 90 -1.14 5.99 12.08
N GLY A 91 -0.61 5.35 13.14
CA GLY A 91 -1.28 5.20 14.43
C GLY A 91 -1.68 6.54 15.04
N GLU A 92 -0.74 7.51 15.07
CA GLU A 92 -0.97 8.87 15.57
C GLU A 92 -2.08 9.61 14.79
N ALA A 93 -2.20 9.34 13.49
CA ALA A 93 -3.14 10.05 12.60
C ALA A 93 -4.53 9.42 12.50
N MET A 94 -4.69 8.17 12.96
CA MET A 94 -5.94 7.43 12.82
C MET A 94 -7.07 7.99 13.69
N GLU A 95 -8.23 8.24 13.07
CA GLU A 95 -9.45 8.70 13.75
C GLU A 95 -10.63 7.72 13.56
N LYS A 96 -10.46 6.69 12.75
CA LYS A 96 -11.49 5.68 12.42
C LYS A 96 -10.85 4.32 12.17
N TYR A 97 -11.70 3.28 12.01
CA TYR A 97 -11.20 1.98 11.54
C TYR A 97 -10.45 2.12 10.22
N THR A 98 -9.24 1.57 10.18
CA THR A 98 -8.36 1.60 9.00
C THR A 98 -7.74 0.23 8.78
N VAL A 99 -7.68 -0.21 7.52
CA VAL A 99 -6.87 -1.37 7.12
C VAL A 99 -5.48 -0.88 6.73
N VAL A 100 -4.47 -1.30 7.47
CA VAL A 100 -3.07 -0.99 7.17
C VAL A 100 -2.44 -2.18 6.44
N VAL A 101 -2.02 -1.95 5.21
CA VAL A 101 -1.50 -2.99 4.31
C VAL A 101 0.00 -2.84 4.19
N ASP A 102 0.75 -3.84 4.64
CA ASP A 102 2.18 -3.93 4.39
C ASP A 102 2.41 -4.55 3.00
N LYS A 103 2.88 -3.71 2.08
CA LYS A 103 3.20 -4.09 0.70
C LYS A 103 4.71 -4.16 0.46
N SER A 104 5.51 -3.72 1.42
CA SER A 104 6.96 -3.78 1.36
C SER A 104 7.45 -5.23 1.42
N THR A 105 8.61 -5.51 0.80
CA THR A 105 9.28 -6.81 0.94
C THR A 105 9.93 -6.88 2.31
N VAL A 106 9.33 -7.64 3.21
CA VAL A 106 9.70 -7.68 4.64
C VAL A 106 9.84 -9.11 5.16
N PRO A 107 10.65 -9.34 6.21
CA PRO A 107 10.74 -10.63 6.88
C PRO A 107 9.41 -11.07 7.51
N VAL A 108 9.24 -12.39 7.62
CA VAL A 108 8.14 -12.99 8.38
C VAL A 108 8.07 -12.41 9.80
N GLY A 109 6.87 -12.10 10.26
CA GLY A 109 6.64 -11.50 11.58
C GLY A 109 6.60 -9.96 11.59
N THR A 110 6.91 -9.30 10.47
CA THR A 110 6.84 -7.82 10.37
C THR A 110 5.43 -7.30 10.63
N ALA A 111 4.39 -7.98 10.18
CA ALA A 111 3.00 -7.59 10.43
C ALA A 111 2.68 -7.48 11.93
N LYS A 112 3.23 -8.37 12.78
CA LYS A 112 3.07 -8.29 14.25
C LYS A 112 3.78 -7.05 14.83
N ARG A 113 4.95 -6.70 14.30
CA ARG A 113 5.67 -5.50 14.73
C ARG A 113 4.93 -4.23 14.33
N VAL A 114 4.44 -4.16 13.07
CA VAL A 114 3.60 -3.06 12.59
C VAL A 114 2.36 -2.91 13.46
N ARG A 115 1.66 -4.01 13.76
CA ARG A 115 0.49 -3.99 14.65
C ARG A 115 0.84 -3.46 16.04
N ALA A 116 1.91 -3.95 16.66
CA ALA A 116 2.32 -3.50 17.99
C ALA A 116 2.67 -2.02 18.00
N THR A 117 3.34 -1.53 16.95
CA THR A 117 3.69 -0.12 16.79
C THR A 117 2.44 0.75 16.68
N ILE A 118 1.49 0.40 15.80
CA ILE A 118 0.24 1.15 15.66
C ILE A 118 -0.59 1.13 16.96
N ALA A 119 -0.70 -0.03 17.61
CA ALA A 119 -1.46 -0.17 18.85
C ALA A 119 -0.87 0.63 20.03
N ALA A 120 0.39 1.02 19.98
CA ALA A 120 1.01 1.90 20.97
C ALA A 120 0.56 3.37 20.81
N GLU A 121 0.15 3.78 19.60
CA GLU A 121 -0.17 5.16 19.27
C GLU A 121 -1.70 5.43 19.24
N THR A 122 -2.54 4.41 19.09
CA THR A 122 -3.97 4.61 18.93
C THR A 122 -4.81 3.56 19.66
N THR A 123 -6.02 3.99 20.08
CA THR A 123 -7.08 3.09 20.56
C THR A 123 -8.13 2.81 19.48
N GLN A 124 -7.99 3.40 18.31
CA GLN A 124 -8.90 3.16 17.20
C GLN A 124 -8.78 1.69 16.70
N PRO A 125 -9.88 1.07 16.30
CA PRO A 125 -9.82 -0.25 15.73
C PRO A 125 -9.10 -0.22 14.38
N PHE A 126 -8.28 -1.24 14.10
CA PHE A 126 -7.57 -1.38 12.83
C PHE A 126 -7.24 -2.83 12.53
N SER A 127 -6.93 -3.10 11.27
CA SER A 127 -6.41 -4.38 10.81
C SER A 127 -5.05 -4.21 10.17
N VAL A 128 -4.17 -5.20 10.31
CA VAL A 128 -2.90 -5.25 9.58
C VAL A 128 -2.93 -6.41 8.60
N VAL A 129 -2.61 -6.12 7.35
CA VAL A 129 -2.64 -7.05 6.23
C VAL A 129 -1.25 -7.15 5.61
N SER A 130 -0.77 -8.35 5.35
CA SER A 130 0.39 -8.59 4.49
C SER A 130 -0.09 -8.76 3.05
N ASN A 131 0.42 -7.97 2.13
CA ASN A 131 0.06 -8.04 0.72
C ASN A 131 1.31 -7.91 -0.15
N PRO A 132 2.11 -8.99 -0.27
CA PRO A 132 3.30 -8.97 -1.09
C PRO A 132 2.97 -8.68 -2.56
N GLU A 133 3.89 -8.05 -3.23
CA GLU A 133 3.77 -7.74 -4.66
C GLU A 133 4.65 -8.66 -5.49
N PHE A 134 4.24 -8.92 -6.73
CA PHE A 134 4.93 -9.77 -7.70
C PHE A 134 5.15 -9.04 -9.04
N LEU A 135 5.49 -7.75 -8.96
CA LEU A 135 5.62 -6.89 -10.14
C LEU A 135 7.02 -7.00 -10.75
N LYS A 136 7.10 -7.14 -12.05
CA LYS A 136 8.35 -7.10 -12.79
C LYS A 136 8.61 -5.70 -13.33
N GLN A 137 9.81 -5.18 -13.13
CA GLN A 137 10.23 -3.93 -13.74
C GLN A 137 10.10 -3.99 -15.26
N GLY A 138 9.47 -2.98 -15.85
CA GLY A 138 9.19 -2.93 -17.29
C GLY A 138 7.85 -3.57 -17.72
N ALA A 139 7.19 -4.29 -16.80
CA ALA A 139 5.85 -4.88 -17.00
C ALA A 139 4.94 -4.70 -15.77
N ALA A 140 5.30 -3.81 -14.84
CA ALA A 140 4.64 -3.66 -13.55
C ALA A 140 3.17 -3.26 -13.66
N ILE A 141 2.80 -2.44 -14.64
CA ILE A 141 1.41 -2.07 -14.89
C ILE A 141 0.61 -3.29 -15.35
N GLU A 142 1.12 -4.05 -16.29
CA GLU A 142 0.43 -5.24 -16.79
C GLU A 142 0.28 -6.29 -15.70
N ASP A 143 1.36 -6.58 -14.96
CA ASP A 143 1.35 -7.51 -13.83
C ASP A 143 0.35 -7.09 -12.74
N PHE A 144 0.19 -5.77 -12.48
CA PHE A 144 -0.77 -5.26 -11.52
C PHE A 144 -2.21 -5.34 -12.04
N MET A 145 -2.43 -4.96 -13.31
CA MET A 145 -3.76 -4.91 -13.92
C MET A 145 -4.32 -6.30 -14.24
N LYS A 146 -3.44 -7.28 -14.47
CA LYS A 146 -3.77 -8.68 -14.77
C LYS A 146 -2.87 -9.62 -13.98
N PRO A 147 -3.00 -9.64 -12.64
CA PRO A 147 -2.13 -10.47 -11.82
C PRO A 147 -2.40 -11.97 -12.02
N ASP A 148 -1.36 -12.78 -11.93
CA ASP A 148 -1.52 -14.24 -11.85
C ASP A 148 -2.27 -14.66 -10.58
N ARG A 149 -2.04 -13.93 -9.50
CA ARG A 149 -2.70 -14.10 -8.19
C ARG A 149 -2.53 -12.84 -7.34
N VAL A 150 -3.42 -12.67 -6.39
CA VAL A 150 -3.28 -11.68 -5.29
C VAL A 150 -3.16 -12.44 -3.98
N VAL A 151 -2.12 -12.19 -3.20
CA VAL A 151 -1.92 -12.80 -1.87
C VAL A 151 -2.32 -11.79 -0.80
N VAL A 152 -3.18 -12.22 0.13
CA VAL A 152 -3.68 -11.40 1.23
C VAL A 152 -3.51 -12.16 2.53
N GLY A 153 -2.51 -11.77 3.32
CA GLY A 153 -2.26 -12.29 4.66
C GLY A 153 -3.09 -11.54 5.69
N LEU A 154 -3.93 -12.24 6.44
CA LEU A 154 -4.85 -11.68 7.42
C LEU A 154 -4.68 -12.36 8.78
N GLU A 155 -5.08 -11.67 9.84
CA GLU A 155 -5.29 -12.34 11.12
C GLU A 155 -6.52 -13.24 11.07
N ALA A 156 -6.52 -14.28 11.91
CA ALA A 156 -7.63 -15.23 11.98
C ALA A 156 -8.95 -14.49 12.30
N LYS A 157 -9.98 -14.73 11.48
CA LYS A 157 -11.33 -14.15 11.62
C LYS A 157 -11.44 -12.64 11.37
N ASP A 158 -10.46 -12.02 10.70
CA ASP A 158 -10.56 -10.62 10.29
C ASP A 158 -11.40 -10.51 8.99
N GLU A 159 -12.71 -10.73 9.14
CA GLU A 159 -13.65 -10.70 8.02
C GLU A 159 -13.77 -9.33 7.39
N ARG A 160 -13.66 -8.26 8.21
CA ARG A 160 -13.80 -6.89 7.71
C ARG A 160 -12.67 -6.50 6.77
N ALA A 161 -11.42 -6.76 7.14
CA ALA A 161 -10.29 -6.55 6.25
C ALA A 161 -10.36 -7.46 5.02
N ALA A 162 -10.79 -8.72 5.18
CA ALA A 162 -10.94 -9.64 4.06
C ALA A 162 -11.93 -9.14 3.01
N VAL A 163 -13.07 -8.57 3.43
CA VAL A 163 -14.07 -7.98 2.52
C VAL A 163 -13.49 -6.79 1.79
N LEU A 164 -12.88 -5.81 2.51
CA LEU A 164 -12.31 -4.61 1.90
C LEU A 164 -11.20 -4.94 0.91
N MET A 165 -10.33 -5.89 1.23
CA MET A 165 -9.27 -6.32 0.31
C MET A 165 -9.82 -7.03 -0.93
N LYS A 166 -10.89 -7.81 -0.79
CA LYS A 166 -11.57 -8.44 -1.94
C LYS A 166 -12.25 -7.42 -2.83
N GLU A 167 -12.89 -6.40 -2.26
CA GLU A 167 -13.50 -5.30 -3.01
C GLU A 167 -12.44 -4.51 -3.77
N LEU A 168 -11.33 -4.18 -3.12
CA LEU A 168 -10.22 -3.45 -3.73
C LEU A 168 -9.59 -4.19 -4.92
N TYR A 169 -9.34 -5.50 -4.77
CA TYR A 169 -8.68 -6.31 -5.80
C TYR A 169 -9.64 -6.99 -6.77
N GLY A 170 -10.93 -7.01 -6.49
CA GLY A 170 -11.95 -7.64 -7.33
C GLY A 170 -11.91 -7.22 -8.80
N PRO A 171 -11.77 -5.93 -9.13
CA PRO A 171 -11.67 -5.49 -10.52
C PRO A 171 -10.50 -6.10 -11.30
N PHE A 172 -9.38 -6.37 -10.64
CA PHE A 172 -8.16 -6.92 -11.25
C PHE A 172 -8.21 -8.44 -11.44
N THR A 173 -9.09 -9.13 -10.73
CA THR A 173 -9.17 -10.60 -10.72
C THR A 173 -10.32 -11.14 -11.58
N ARG A 174 -11.00 -10.29 -12.35
CA ARG A 174 -12.13 -10.66 -13.23
C ARG A 174 -11.77 -11.69 -14.31
N THR A 175 -10.50 -11.81 -14.66
CA THR A 175 -9.99 -12.79 -15.63
C THR A 175 -9.78 -14.18 -15.05
N GLY A 176 -10.15 -14.39 -13.77
CA GLY A 176 -10.02 -15.67 -13.09
C GLY A 176 -8.79 -15.82 -12.19
N ALA A 177 -8.00 -14.76 -12.03
CA ALA A 177 -6.89 -14.77 -11.09
C ALA A 177 -7.40 -14.94 -9.63
N PRO A 178 -6.85 -15.85 -8.83
CA PRO A 178 -7.33 -16.08 -7.47
C PRO A 178 -6.85 -14.99 -6.51
N ILE A 179 -7.69 -14.62 -5.54
CA ILE A 179 -7.28 -13.93 -4.31
C ILE A 179 -7.05 -15.02 -3.25
N LEU A 180 -5.79 -15.25 -2.92
CA LEU A 180 -5.37 -16.26 -1.95
C LEU A 180 -5.30 -15.62 -0.56
N THR A 181 -6.18 -16.07 0.33
CA THR A 181 -6.21 -15.59 1.72
C THR A 181 -5.48 -16.60 2.61
N MET A 182 -4.56 -16.11 3.44
CA MET A 182 -3.75 -16.93 4.36
C MET A 182 -3.40 -16.14 5.63
N SER A 183 -2.61 -16.72 6.54
CA SER A 183 -2.12 -15.96 7.70
C SER A 183 -1.07 -14.93 7.27
N THR A 184 -0.86 -13.89 8.09
CA THR A 184 0.16 -12.86 7.84
C THR A 184 1.59 -13.42 7.77
N GLU A 185 1.83 -14.57 8.41
CA GLU A 185 3.12 -15.25 8.39
C GLU A 185 3.33 -16.12 7.13
N SER A 186 2.25 -16.46 6.45
CA SER A 186 2.29 -17.31 5.24
C SER A 186 2.24 -16.51 3.94
N ALA A 187 1.93 -15.22 4.05
CA ALA A 187 1.81 -14.28 2.94
C ALA A 187 3.14 -13.65 2.55
#